data_fcd40373fb843464b05439ceaa730f7f
#
_entry.id   fcd40373fb843464b05439ceaa730f7f
#
_cell.length_a   1.000
_cell.length_b   1.000
_cell.length_c   1.000
_cell.angle_alpha   90.00
_cell.angle_beta   90.00
_cell.angle_gamma   90.00
#
_symmetry.space_group_name_H-M   'P 1'
#
loop_
_entity.id
_entity.type
_entity.pdbx_description
1 polymer ?
#
loop_
_entity_poly.entity_id
_entity_poly.type
_entity_poly.pdbx_seq_one_letter_code
_entity_poly.pdbx_strand_id
1 'polypeptide(L)'
;MADGQTVPPDPARGDSARDRKKDEVKSRLLDAWIDLMVEGGAELTHDAAAARAGVGRRTAYRYFPDRDAIMQAALLRVRELAGPHVLLPSTMDELIATLEPIYTGFDNIAPIVAMTRSTPQGRALRLSQNGQRVKAYTKAAAEAVKALPPRDRKLATAMLQLLHTTPWLEMHDTWGLDGRDIARAARWAIQALLADLKARGGQPLDEEVPARERQRP
;
A
#
# COMPACT_ATOMS: atom_id res chain seq x y z
N MET A 1 -51.17 -10.85 41.12
CA MET A 1 -51.08 -11.37 39.74
C MET A 1 -50.27 -10.35 38.94
N ALA A 2 -49.01 -10.63 38.69
CA ALA A 2 -48.15 -9.74 37.94
C ALA A 2 -47.99 -10.33 36.53
N ASP A 3 -48.54 -9.60 35.55
CA ASP A 3 -48.41 -9.92 34.12
C ASP A 3 -46.95 -9.74 33.65
N GLY A 4 -46.30 -10.86 33.39
CA GLY A 4 -45.01 -10.89 32.75
C GLY A 4 -45.13 -10.60 31.25
N GLN A 5 -44.99 -9.35 30.83
CA GLN A 5 -44.82 -8.96 29.46
C GLN A 5 -43.40 -9.37 28.99
N THR A 6 -43.32 -10.49 28.28
CA THR A 6 -42.13 -10.86 27.47
C THR A 6 -42.02 -9.87 26.31
N VAL A 7 -41.01 -8.98 26.36
CA VAL A 7 -40.65 -8.10 25.25
C VAL A 7 -40.10 -8.99 24.11
N PRO A 8 -40.66 -8.92 22.89
CA PRO A 8 -40.13 -9.68 21.76
C PRO A 8 -38.70 -9.21 21.41
N PRO A 9 -37.82 -10.11 20.98
CA PRO A 9 -36.44 -9.74 20.60
C PRO A 9 -36.46 -8.79 19.41
N ASP A 10 -35.69 -7.72 19.53
CA ASP A 10 -35.49 -6.70 18.51
C ASP A 10 -34.84 -7.32 17.25
N PRO A 11 -35.52 -7.37 16.09
CA PRO A 11 -34.98 -7.97 14.85
C PRO A 11 -33.71 -7.29 14.33
N ALA A 12 -33.51 -6.00 14.61
CA ALA A 12 -32.31 -5.24 14.20
C ALA A 12 -31.04 -5.71 14.95
N ARG A 13 -31.16 -6.25 16.16
CA ARG A 13 -30.02 -6.80 16.92
C ARG A 13 -29.52 -8.14 16.35
N GLY A 14 -30.40 -8.93 15.77
CA GLY A 14 -30.07 -10.23 15.17
C GLY A 14 -29.28 -10.11 13.87
N ASP A 15 -29.62 -9.16 13.01
CA ASP A 15 -28.93 -8.91 11.74
C ASP A 15 -27.52 -8.34 11.97
N SER A 16 -27.37 -7.42 12.90
CA SER A 16 -26.05 -6.85 13.25
C SER A 16 -25.09 -7.89 13.88
N ALA A 17 -25.59 -8.86 14.65
CA ALA A 17 -24.75 -9.93 15.21
C ALA A 17 -24.34 -10.97 14.15
N ARG A 18 -25.23 -11.26 13.21
CA ARG A 18 -24.99 -12.17 12.09
C ARG A 18 -23.97 -11.58 11.10
N ASP A 19 -24.08 -10.30 10.80
CA ASP A 19 -23.14 -9.62 9.91
C ASP A 19 -21.75 -9.51 10.54
N ARG A 20 -21.64 -9.19 11.82
CA ARG A 20 -20.36 -9.21 12.55
C ARG A 20 -19.67 -10.59 12.51
N LYS A 21 -20.43 -11.67 12.75
CA LYS A 21 -19.89 -13.05 12.67
C LYS A 21 -19.44 -13.42 11.26
N LYS A 22 -20.14 -12.91 10.25
CA LYS A 22 -19.80 -13.10 8.83
C LYS A 22 -18.48 -12.37 8.48
N ASP A 23 -18.33 -11.13 8.94
CA ASP A 23 -17.13 -10.35 8.69
C ASP A 23 -15.93 -10.91 9.46
N GLU A 24 -16.12 -11.40 10.68
CA GLU A 24 -15.10 -12.12 11.43
C GLU A 24 -14.60 -13.38 10.70
N VAL A 25 -15.49 -14.18 10.14
CA VAL A 25 -15.11 -15.36 9.35
C VAL A 25 -14.36 -14.97 8.09
N LYS A 26 -14.77 -13.91 7.39
CA LYS A 26 -14.05 -13.40 6.23
C LYS A 26 -12.66 -12.92 6.59
N SER A 27 -12.52 -12.14 7.66
CA SER A 27 -11.23 -11.65 8.14
C SER A 27 -10.28 -12.79 8.48
N ARG A 28 -10.72 -13.81 9.22
CA ARG A 28 -9.90 -14.99 9.53
C ARG A 28 -9.43 -15.74 8.27
N LEU A 29 -10.29 -15.86 7.26
CA LEU A 29 -9.91 -16.48 5.99
C LEU A 29 -8.86 -15.67 5.24
N LEU A 30 -9.00 -14.34 5.24
CA LEU A 30 -8.04 -13.44 4.61
C LEU A 30 -6.70 -13.39 5.35
N ASP A 31 -6.73 -13.34 6.68
CA ASP A 31 -5.53 -13.38 7.50
C ASP A 31 -4.78 -14.71 7.28
N ALA A 32 -5.49 -15.85 7.29
CA ALA A 32 -4.90 -17.16 6.99
C ALA A 32 -4.32 -17.25 5.55
N TRP A 33 -4.98 -16.62 4.58
CA TRP A 33 -4.47 -16.54 3.21
C TRP A 33 -3.18 -15.73 3.13
N ILE A 34 -3.14 -14.58 3.82
CA ILE A 34 -1.98 -13.70 3.88
C ILE A 34 -0.81 -14.41 4.56
N ASP A 35 -1.04 -15.12 5.68
CA ASP A 35 -0.03 -15.90 6.37
C ASP A 35 0.59 -16.96 5.47
N LEU A 36 -0.23 -17.71 4.74
CA LEU A 36 0.24 -18.70 3.75
C LEU A 36 1.06 -18.06 2.63
N MET A 37 0.70 -16.86 2.19
CA MET A 37 1.47 -16.12 1.20
C MET A 37 2.86 -15.71 1.75
N VAL A 38 2.92 -15.25 2.99
CA VAL A 38 4.16 -14.83 3.66
C VAL A 38 5.09 -16.01 3.90
N GLU A 39 4.56 -17.15 4.31
CA GLU A 39 5.33 -18.38 4.53
C GLU A 39 5.93 -18.96 3.25
N GLY A 40 5.44 -18.56 2.07
CA GLY A 40 5.98 -19.01 0.77
C GLY A 40 5.77 -20.50 0.47
N GLY A 41 4.86 -21.16 1.17
CA GLY A 41 4.54 -22.57 1.02
C GLY A 41 3.93 -22.90 -0.35
N ALA A 42 4.15 -24.13 -0.83
CA ALA A 42 3.73 -24.61 -2.15
C ALA A 42 2.20 -24.63 -2.37
N GLU A 43 1.38 -24.52 -1.31
CA GLU A 43 -0.06 -24.69 -1.38
C GLU A 43 -0.85 -23.44 -0.94
N LEU A 44 -0.74 -22.36 -1.70
CA LEU A 44 -1.66 -21.24 -1.55
C LEU A 44 -3.02 -21.61 -2.18
N THR A 45 -3.84 -22.37 -1.44
CA THR A 45 -5.15 -22.85 -1.86
C THR A 45 -6.26 -22.39 -0.90
N HIS A 46 -7.50 -22.38 -1.40
CA HIS A 46 -8.67 -22.12 -0.54
C HIS A 46 -8.80 -23.14 0.58
N ASP A 47 -8.42 -24.39 0.31
CA ASP A 47 -8.52 -25.47 1.29
C ASP A 47 -7.50 -25.28 2.42
N ALA A 48 -6.27 -24.90 2.09
CA ALA A 48 -5.24 -24.58 3.08
C ALA A 48 -5.64 -23.37 3.94
N ALA A 49 -6.16 -22.31 3.31
CA ALA A 49 -6.64 -21.14 4.03
C ALA A 49 -7.85 -21.46 4.93
N ALA A 50 -8.78 -22.27 4.45
CA ALA A 50 -9.94 -22.71 5.22
C ALA A 50 -9.52 -23.54 6.44
N ALA A 51 -8.60 -24.49 6.25
CA ALA A 51 -8.06 -25.32 7.33
C ALA A 51 -7.37 -24.49 8.40
N ARG A 52 -6.48 -23.55 7.99
CA ARG A 52 -5.77 -22.64 8.91
C ARG A 52 -6.72 -21.70 9.66
N ALA A 53 -7.75 -21.18 8.99
CA ALA A 53 -8.76 -20.30 9.59
C ALA A 53 -9.75 -21.02 10.50
N GLY A 54 -9.75 -22.37 10.55
CA GLY A 54 -10.76 -23.15 11.25
C GLY A 54 -12.17 -22.97 10.63
N VAL A 55 -12.24 -22.84 9.30
CA VAL A 55 -13.48 -22.61 8.53
C VAL A 55 -13.71 -23.78 7.58
N GLY A 56 -14.97 -24.22 7.47
CA GLY A 56 -15.30 -25.29 6.53
C GLY A 56 -15.07 -24.87 5.06
N ARG A 57 -14.53 -25.79 4.23
CA ARG A 57 -14.25 -25.60 2.80
C ARG A 57 -15.41 -24.94 2.05
N ARG A 58 -16.65 -25.46 2.21
CA ARG A 58 -17.86 -24.90 1.58
C ARG A 58 -18.10 -23.43 1.95
N THR A 59 -17.74 -23.06 3.17
CA THR A 59 -17.88 -21.69 3.64
C THR A 59 -16.82 -20.78 3.00
N ALA A 60 -15.59 -21.24 2.85
CA ALA A 60 -14.53 -20.49 2.18
C ALA A 60 -14.90 -20.17 0.73
N TYR A 61 -15.34 -21.19 -0.04
CA TYR A 61 -15.77 -20.98 -1.43
C TYR A 61 -17.05 -20.13 -1.57
N ARG A 62 -17.91 -20.13 -0.57
CA ARG A 62 -19.08 -19.23 -0.57
C ARG A 62 -18.69 -17.77 -0.42
N TYR A 63 -17.64 -17.45 0.34
CA TYR A 63 -17.16 -16.08 0.51
C TYR A 63 -16.24 -15.63 -0.61
N PHE A 64 -15.40 -16.54 -1.09
CA PHE A 64 -14.43 -16.28 -2.13
C PHE A 64 -14.53 -17.41 -3.16
N PRO A 65 -15.32 -17.24 -4.24
CA PRO A 65 -15.61 -18.32 -5.18
C PRO A 65 -14.40 -18.80 -5.98
N ASP A 66 -13.42 -17.95 -6.17
CA ASP A 66 -12.21 -18.23 -6.93
C ASP A 66 -10.97 -17.55 -6.32
N ARG A 67 -9.81 -17.84 -6.92
CA ARG A 67 -8.53 -17.32 -6.47
C ARG A 67 -8.42 -15.81 -6.62
N ASP A 68 -9.01 -15.23 -7.65
CA ASP A 68 -8.96 -13.80 -7.90
C ASP A 68 -9.76 -13.03 -6.86
N ALA A 69 -10.91 -13.55 -6.48
CA ALA A 69 -11.78 -12.97 -5.45
C ALA A 69 -11.06 -12.90 -4.09
N ILE A 70 -10.44 -14.00 -3.64
CA ILE A 70 -9.71 -13.99 -2.36
C ILE A 70 -8.44 -13.13 -2.43
N MET A 71 -7.75 -13.12 -3.57
CA MET A 71 -6.56 -12.31 -3.78
C MET A 71 -6.87 -10.81 -3.73
N GLN A 72 -7.95 -10.38 -4.39
CA GLN A 72 -8.39 -8.98 -4.34
C GLN A 72 -8.82 -8.55 -2.94
N ALA A 73 -9.55 -9.42 -2.24
CA ALA A 73 -9.95 -9.15 -0.86
C ALA A 73 -8.74 -9.13 0.09
N ALA A 74 -7.74 -10.01 -0.10
CA ALA A 74 -6.49 -9.99 0.66
C ALA A 74 -5.71 -8.69 0.45
N LEU A 75 -5.68 -8.15 -0.78
CA LEU A 75 -5.09 -6.84 -1.05
C LEU A 75 -5.73 -5.71 -0.25
N LEU A 76 -7.06 -5.69 -0.18
CA LEU A 76 -7.79 -4.72 0.63
C LEU A 76 -7.45 -4.88 2.11
N ARG A 77 -7.41 -6.13 2.59
CA ARG A 77 -7.05 -6.44 3.97
C ARG A 77 -5.64 -6.00 4.33
N VAL A 78 -4.67 -6.23 3.44
CA VAL A 78 -3.30 -5.73 3.62
C VAL A 78 -3.26 -4.20 3.73
N ARG A 79 -4.07 -3.50 2.94
CA ARG A 79 -4.18 -2.02 3.05
C ARG A 79 -4.76 -1.59 4.40
N GLU A 80 -5.77 -2.29 4.92
CA GLU A 80 -6.33 -2.03 6.25
C GLU A 80 -5.28 -2.23 7.35
N LEU A 81 -4.50 -3.32 7.27
CA LEU A 81 -3.42 -3.64 8.21
C LEU A 81 -2.28 -2.61 8.15
N ALA A 82 -1.96 -2.12 6.96
CA ALA A 82 -0.97 -1.06 6.77
C ALA A 82 -1.43 0.31 7.28
N GLY A 83 -2.74 0.47 7.50
CA GLY A 83 -3.34 1.72 7.97
C GLY A 83 -4.05 2.52 6.88
N PRO A 84 -4.86 3.52 7.26
CA PRO A 84 -5.80 4.21 6.39
C PRO A 84 -5.16 5.08 5.29
N HIS A 85 -3.85 5.28 5.32
CA HIS A 85 -3.14 6.25 4.50
C HIS A 85 -2.41 5.66 3.28
N VAL A 86 -2.53 4.34 3.02
CA VAL A 86 -1.91 3.71 1.84
C VAL A 86 -2.76 3.97 0.59
N LEU A 87 -3.02 5.24 0.32
CA LEU A 87 -3.70 5.69 -0.90
C LEU A 87 -2.68 6.15 -1.94
N LEU A 88 -3.01 5.97 -3.21
CA LEU A 88 -2.22 6.51 -4.30
C LEU A 88 -2.37 8.04 -4.31
N PRO A 89 -1.27 8.81 -4.33
CA PRO A 89 -1.35 10.26 -4.30
C PRO A 89 -1.95 10.82 -5.59
N SER A 90 -2.71 11.90 -5.48
CA SER A 90 -3.25 12.65 -6.62
C SER A 90 -2.55 13.99 -6.85
N THR A 91 -1.81 14.46 -5.84
CA THR A 91 -1.02 15.69 -5.87
C THR A 91 0.37 15.47 -5.26
N MET A 92 1.30 16.40 -5.49
CA MET A 92 2.63 16.36 -4.87
C MET A 92 2.56 16.57 -3.35
N ASP A 93 1.66 17.42 -2.90
CA ASP A 93 1.45 17.66 -1.46
C ASP A 93 0.94 16.41 -0.74
N GLU A 94 0.00 15.69 -1.35
CA GLU A 94 -0.45 14.39 -0.85
C GLU A 94 0.69 13.37 -0.82
N LEU A 95 1.52 13.33 -1.87
CA LEU A 95 2.68 12.44 -1.91
C LEU A 95 3.61 12.69 -0.73
N ILE A 96 3.92 13.95 -0.44
CA ILE A 96 4.80 14.33 0.68
C ILE A 96 4.13 14.07 2.03
N ALA A 97 2.84 14.40 2.16
CA ALA A 97 2.09 14.23 3.40
C ALA A 97 1.93 12.76 3.80
N THR A 98 1.85 11.85 2.84
CA THR A 98 1.64 10.42 3.06
C THR A 98 2.93 9.62 3.30
N LEU A 99 4.11 10.21 3.21
CA LEU A 99 5.39 9.51 3.41
C LEU A 99 5.47 8.82 4.78
N GLU A 100 5.25 9.55 5.86
CA GLU A 100 5.35 8.98 7.21
C GLU A 100 4.26 7.93 7.48
N PRO A 101 2.96 8.21 7.23
CA PRO A 101 1.93 7.19 7.36
C PRO A 101 2.16 5.91 6.55
N ILE A 102 2.70 6.02 5.33
CA ILE A 102 2.99 4.84 4.50
C ILE A 102 4.13 4.02 5.08
N TYR A 103 5.23 4.65 5.45
CA TYR A 103 6.40 3.93 5.92
C TYR A 103 6.19 3.34 7.32
N THR A 104 5.53 4.05 8.25
CA THR A 104 5.12 3.48 9.53
C THR A 104 4.07 2.37 9.35
N GLY A 105 3.21 2.48 8.35
CA GLY A 105 2.31 1.40 7.95
C GLY A 105 3.06 0.16 7.47
N PHE A 106 4.18 0.31 6.78
CA PHE A 106 5.02 -0.81 6.37
C PHE A 106 5.69 -1.52 7.55
N ASP A 107 6.08 -0.79 8.60
CA ASP A 107 6.58 -1.40 9.84
C ASP A 107 5.55 -2.37 10.44
N ASN A 108 4.26 -2.00 10.40
CA ASN A 108 3.18 -2.84 10.93
C ASN A 108 2.96 -4.13 10.13
N ILE A 109 3.36 -4.16 8.86
CA ILE A 109 3.17 -5.29 7.94
C ILE A 109 4.48 -5.75 7.30
N ALA A 110 5.60 -5.61 8.02
CA ALA A 110 6.95 -5.90 7.52
C ALA A 110 7.08 -7.26 6.79
N PRO A 111 6.57 -8.39 7.31
CA PRO A 111 6.64 -9.67 6.61
C PRO A 111 5.91 -9.65 5.25
N ILE A 112 4.79 -8.94 5.15
CA ILE A 112 4.00 -8.81 3.90
C ILE A 112 4.77 -7.95 2.89
N VAL A 113 5.38 -6.85 3.33
CA VAL A 113 6.21 -6.00 2.47
C VAL A 113 7.40 -6.79 1.92
N ALA A 114 8.11 -7.52 2.78
CA ALA A 114 9.22 -8.40 2.38
C ALA A 114 8.75 -9.42 1.33
N MET A 115 7.66 -10.14 1.59
CA MET A 115 7.08 -11.11 0.66
C MET A 115 6.72 -10.47 -0.69
N THR A 116 6.06 -9.33 -0.71
CA THR A 116 5.66 -8.65 -1.96
C THR A 116 6.85 -8.18 -2.79
N ARG A 117 8.01 -8.00 -2.18
CA ARG A 117 9.24 -7.58 -2.84
C ARG A 117 10.14 -8.76 -3.27
N SER A 118 10.16 -9.86 -2.49
CA SER A 118 11.12 -10.95 -2.63
C SER A 118 10.59 -12.17 -3.36
N THR A 119 9.26 -12.30 -3.54
CA THR A 119 8.66 -13.50 -4.14
C THR A 119 8.05 -13.25 -5.52
N PRO A 120 8.01 -14.26 -6.41
CA PRO A 120 7.32 -14.16 -7.70
C PRO A 120 5.82 -13.82 -7.55
N GLN A 121 5.15 -14.39 -6.54
CA GLN A 121 3.73 -14.15 -6.24
C GLN A 121 3.51 -12.71 -5.80
N GLY A 122 4.32 -12.21 -4.87
CA GLY A 122 4.29 -10.82 -4.43
C GLY A 122 4.57 -9.84 -5.57
N ARG A 123 5.52 -10.19 -6.46
CA ARG A 123 5.80 -9.40 -7.66
C ARG A 123 4.59 -9.34 -8.59
N ALA A 124 3.92 -10.48 -8.87
CA ALA A 124 2.73 -10.53 -9.69
C ALA A 124 1.60 -9.66 -9.11
N LEU A 125 1.37 -9.76 -7.79
CA LEU A 125 0.42 -8.96 -7.05
C LEU A 125 0.71 -7.45 -7.20
N ARG A 126 1.95 -7.04 -7.02
CA ARG A 126 2.36 -5.65 -7.16
C ARG A 126 2.20 -5.13 -8.60
N LEU A 127 2.48 -5.96 -9.60
CA LEU A 127 2.33 -5.62 -11.02
C LEU A 127 0.87 -5.52 -11.47
N SER A 128 -0.06 -6.27 -10.87
CA SER A 128 -1.48 -6.18 -11.19
C SER A 128 -2.07 -4.78 -10.98
N GLN A 129 -1.46 -3.99 -10.10
CA GLN A 129 -1.86 -2.61 -9.77
C GLN A 129 -1.04 -1.54 -10.53
N ASN A 130 -0.15 -1.97 -11.43
CA ASN A 130 0.84 -1.05 -12.02
C ASN A 130 0.20 0.08 -12.84
N GLY A 131 -0.85 -0.20 -13.60
CA GLY A 131 -1.55 0.80 -14.41
C GLY A 131 -2.15 1.94 -13.57
N GLN A 132 -2.81 1.60 -12.46
CA GLN A 132 -3.37 2.60 -11.54
C GLN A 132 -2.26 3.42 -10.87
N ARG A 133 -1.18 2.77 -10.46
CA ARG A 133 -0.03 3.40 -9.84
C ARG A 133 0.63 4.41 -10.80
N VAL A 134 0.98 4.00 -12.00
CA VAL A 134 1.58 4.88 -13.02
C VAL A 134 0.68 6.09 -13.28
N LYS A 135 -0.64 5.89 -13.44
CA LYS A 135 -1.60 6.97 -13.65
C LYS A 135 -1.61 7.97 -12.49
N ALA A 136 -1.63 7.48 -11.25
CA ALA A 136 -1.67 8.32 -10.06
C ALA A 136 -0.40 9.17 -9.93
N TYR A 137 0.78 8.57 -10.02
CA TYR A 137 2.05 9.31 -9.92
C TYR A 137 2.29 10.27 -11.08
N THR A 138 1.88 9.91 -12.30
CA THR A 138 1.93 10.82 -13.44
C THR A 138 1.07 12.06 -13.17
N LYS A 139 -0.12 11.88 -12.61
CA LYS A 139 -1.00 12.98 -12.21
C LYS A 139 -0.37 13.81 -11.10
N ALA A 140 0.10 13.17 -10.03
CA ALA A 140 0.66 13.86 -8.86
C ALA A 140 1.91 14.69 -9.21
N ALA A 141 2.78 14.19 -10.09
CA ALA A 141 4.01 14.86 -10.49
C ALA A 141 3.84 15.87 -11.64
N ALA A 142 2.68 15.92 -12.31
CA ALA A 142 2.48 16.63 -13.55
C ALA A 142 3.01 18.07 -13.54
N GLU A 143 2.68 18.85 -12.52
CA GLU A 143 3.13 20.24 -12.40
C GLU A 143 4.65 20.36 -12.16
N ALA A 144 5.20 19.48 -11.33
CA ALA A 144 6.62 19.51 -10.98
C ALA A 144 7.52 19.19 -12.18
N VAL A 145 7.06 18.33 -13.09
CA VAL A 145 7.88 17.86 -14.23
C VAL A 145 7.48 18.51 -15.56
N LYS A 146 6.48 19.38 -15.61
CA LYS A 146 5.89 19.90 -16.87
C LYS A 146 6.88 20.55 -17.82
N ALA A 147 7.89 21.23 -17.28
CA ALA A 147 8.89 21.94 -18.07
C ALA A 147 9.93 21.01 -18.70
N LEU A 148 10.13 19.80 -18.18
CA LEU A 148 11.14 18.86 -18.67
C LEU A 148 10.79 18.30 -20.07
N PRO A 149 11.79 17.83 -20.83
CA PRO A 149 11.59 17.03 -22.02
C PRO A 149 10.73 15.79 -21.74
N PRO A 150 9.95 15.27 -22.70
CA PRO A 150 9.00 14.17 -22.48
C PRO A 150 9.63 12.90 -21.86
N ARG A 151 10.87 12.54 -22.26
CA ARG A 151 11.60 11.43 -21.69
C ARG A 151 11.91 11.65 -20.21
N ASP A 152 12.35 12.84 -19.87
CA ASP A 152 12.81 13.19 -18.52
C ASP A 152 11.65 13.37 -17.56
N ARG A 153 10.47 13.78 -18.02
CA ARG A 153 9.22 13.78 -17.23
C ARG A 153 8.95 12.38 -16.68
N LYS A 154 9.11 11.35 -17.53
CA LYS A 154 8.90 9.95 -17.13
C LYS A 154 9.94 9.50 -16.11
N LEU A 155 11.21 9.85 -16.32
CA LEU A 155 12.31 9.49 -15.41
C LEU A 155 12.13 10.15 -14.04
N ALA A 156 11.88 11.45 -14.00
CA ALA A 156 11.64 12.18 -12.75
C ALA A 156 10.41 11.67 -12.00
N THR A 157 9.30 11.40 -12.70
CA THR A 157 8.10 10.81 -12.10
C THR A 157 8.39 9.42 -11.51
N ALA A 158 9.15 8.59 -12.22
CA ALA A 158 9.51 7.26 -11.74
C ALA A 158 10.40 7.33 -10.49
N MET A 159 11.32 8.30 -10.42
CA MET A 159 12.16 8.51 -9.24
C MET A 159 11.34 8.98 -8.03
N LEU A 160 10.41 9.93 -8.21
CA LEU A 160 9.49 10.36 -7.15
C LEU A 160 8.64 9.19 -6.63
N GLN A 161 8.12 8.34 -7.52
CA GLN A 161 7.41 7.12 -7.15
C GLN A 161 8.32 6.15 -6.37
N LEU A 162 9.55 5.94 -6.83
CA LEU A 162 10.51 5.07 -6.16
C LEU A 162 10.73 5.53 -4.73
N LEU A 163 11.02 6.80 -4.51
CA LEU A 163 11.26 7.37 -3.18
C LEU A 163 10.03 7.37 -2.27
N HIS A 164 8.82 7.34 -2.84
CA HIS A 164 7.59 7.33 -2.06
C HIS A 164 7.24 5.97 -1.44
N THR A 165 7.62 4.86 -2.05
CA THR A 165 7.14 3.55 -1.58
C THR A 165 8.18 2.43 -1.60
N THR A 166 9.32 2.62 -2.25
CA THR A 166 10.24 1.51 -2.54
C THR A 166 11.40 1.37 -1.55
N PRO A 167 12.01 2.43 -1.00
CA PRO A 167 13.22 2.34 -0.19
C PRO A 167 13.06 1.57 1.12
N TRP A 168 11.83 1.41 1.62
CA TRP A 168 11.58 0.89 2.97
C TRP A 168 12.30 -0.43 3.25
N LEU A 169 12.16 -1.42 2.38
CA LEU A 169 12.74 -2.75 2.63
C LEU A 169 14.27 -2.69 2.75
N GLU A 170 14.92 -2.01 1.81
CA GLU A 170 16.38 -1.89 1.81
C GLU A 170 16.91 -1.09 3.01
N MET A 171 16.25 0.02 3.33
CA MET A 171 16.65 0.86 4.46
C MET A 171 16.35 0.21 5.81
N HIS A 172 15.26 -0.56 5.89
CA HIS A 172 14.91 -1.33 7.07
C HIS A 172 15.88 -2.50 7.27
N ASP A 173 16.08 -3.33 6.25
CA ASP A 173 16.87 -4.57 6.36
C ASP A 173 18.38 -4.31 6.48
N THR A 174 18.89 -3.33 5.72
CA THR A 174 20.33 -3.06 5.67
C THR A 174 20.79 -2.09 6.75
N TRP A 175 19.96 -1.09 7.09
CA TRP A 175 20.33 0.01 7.99
C TRP A 175 19.61 -0.03 9.33
N GLY A 176 18.64 -0.93 9.53
CA GLY A 176 17.85 -1.05 10.75
C GLY A 176 16.97 0.18 11.04
N LEU A 177 16.59 0.94 9.99
CA LEU A 177 15.80 2.15 10.15
C LEU A 177 14.31 1.81 10.25
N ASP A 178 13.60 2.55 11.10
CA ASP A 178 12.15 2.49 11.17
C ASP A 178 11.46 3.37 10.10
N GLY A 179 10.16 3.23 9.98
CA GLY A 179 9.37 3.97 8.99
C GLY A 179 9.43 5.48 9.15
N ARG A 180 9.64 6.01 10.36
CA ARG A 180 9.78 7.45 10.59
C ARG A 180 11.09 8.00 10.04
N ASP A 181 12.19 7.30 10.31
CA ASP A 181 13.50 7.69 9.81
C ASP A 181 13.56 7.57 8.29
N ILE A 182 12.99 6.51 7.73
CA ILE A 182 12.88 6.30 6.29
C ILE A 182 12.03 7.40 5.64
N ALA A 183 10.88 7.76 6.25
CA ALA A 183 10.03 8.84 5.76
C ALA A 183 10.76 10.20 5.77
N ARG A 184 11.56 10.46 6.82
CA ARG A 184 12.38 11.66 6.92
C ARG A 184 13.43 11.73 5.81
N ALA A 185 14.14 10.63 5.55
CA ALA A 185 15.12 10.53 4.48
C ALA A 185 14.49 10.68 3.10
N ALA A 186 13.37 9.99 2.85
CA ALA A 186 12.62 10.09 1.59
C ALA A 186 12.09 11.52 1.35
N ARG A 187 11.58 12.18 2.38
CA ARG A 187 11.12 13.58 2.32
C ARG A 187 12.23 14.51 1.91
N TRP A 188 13.39 14.38 2.56
CA TRP A 188 14.58 15.17 2.21
C TRP A 188 14.99 14.97 0.76
N ALA A 189 15.07 13.72 0.29
CA ALA A 189 15.43 13.39 -1.08
C ALA A 189 14.41 13.95 -2.10
N ILE A 190 13.10 13.79 -1.83
CA ILE A 190 12.04 14.32 -2.69
C ILE A 190 12.10 15.85 -2.75
N GLN A 191 12.31 16.52 -1.62
CA GLN A 191 12.43 17.98 -1.58
C GLN A 191 13.65 18.49 -2.36
N ALA A 192 14.78 17.77 -2.27
CA ALA A 192 15.98 18.08 -3.07
C ALA A 192 15.72 17.93 -4.57
N LEU A 193 15.02 16.85 -4.99
CA LEU A 193 14.62 16.66 -6.39
C LEU A 193 13.66 17.75 -6.86
N LEU A 194 12.67 18.14 -6.07
CA LEU A 194 11.74 19.19 -6.43
C LEU A 194 12.43 20.56 -6.54
N ALA A 195 13.39 20.85 -5.66
CA ALA A 195 14.19 22.06 -5.75
C ALA A 195 15.05 22.09 -7.03
N ASP A 196 15.68 20.97 -7.39
CA ASP A 196 16.43 20.82 -8.62
C ASP A 196 15.54 20.97 -9.85
N LEU A 197 14.39 20.28 -9.90
CA LEU A 197 13.42 20.41 -11.01
C LEU A 197 12.96 21.85 -11.22
N LYS A 198 12.76 22.60 -10.14
CA LYS A 198 12.42 24.02 -10.20
C LYS A 198 13.58 24.87 -10.71
N ALA A 199 14.81 24.58 -10.27
CA ALA A 199 15.99 25.34 -10.63
C ALA A 199 16.38 25.15 -12.09
N ARG A 200 16.25 23.92 -12.63
CA ARG A 200 16.63 23.59 -14.01
C ARG A 200 15.66 24.14 -15.08
N GLY A 201 14.42 24.50 -14.72
CA GLY A 201 13.51 25.23 -15.57
C GLY A 201 13.16 24.59 -16.92
N GLY A 202 13.46 23.28 -17.10
CA GLY A 202 13.22 22.54 -18.35
C GLY A 202 14.46 22.00 -19.04
N GLN A 203 15.65 22.29 -18.49
CA GLN A 203 16.89 21.63 -18.96
C GLN A 203 16.83 20.12 -18.72
N PRO A 204 17.39 19.31 -19.65
CA PRO A 204 17.49 17.87 -19.49
C PRO A 204 18.13 17.43 -18.17
N LEU A 205 17.81 16.21 -17.70
CA LEU A 205 18.31 15.72 -16.40
C LEU A 205 19.82 15.44 -16.39
N ASP A 206 20.41 15.21 -17.55
CA ASP A 206 21.85 14.98 -17.75
C ASP A 206 22.68 16.27 -17.92
N GLU A 207 22.02 17.42 -17.98
CA GLU A 207 22.68 18.73 -17.96
C GLU A 207 22.82 19.28 -16.54
N GLU A 208 23.99 19.86 -16.25
CA GLU A 208 24.21 20.54 -14.98
C GLU A 208 23.37 21.83 -14.88
N VAL A 209 22.70 22.01 -13.75
CA VAL A 209 22.03 23.28 -13.45
C VAL A 209 23.11 24.31 -13.13
N PRO A 210 23.19 25.45 -13.86
CA PRO A 210 24.16 26.49 -13.57
C PRO A 210 24.07 26.94 -12.12
N ALA A 211 25.18 26.96 -11.39
CA ALA A 211 25.23 27.51 -10.05
C ALA A 211 24.69 28.93 -10.10
N ARG A 212 23.52 29.19 -9.49
CA ARG A 212 23.04 30.57 -9.35
C ARG A 212 24.15 31.34 -8.69
N GLU A 213 24.66 32.38 -9.36
CA GLU A 213 25.49 33.36 -8.72
C GLU A 213 24.84 33.74 -7.40
N ARG A 214 25.51 33.41 -6.31
CA ARG A 214 25.06 33.83 -4.99
C ARG A 214 25.09 35.35 -5.06
N GLN A 215 23.91 35.95 -5.16
CA GLN A 215 23.79 37.39 -4.99
C GLN A 215 24.50 37.72 -3.68
N ARG A 216 25.64 38.36 -3.82
CA ARG A 216 26.36 38.98 -2.72
C ARG A 216 25.42 39.99 -2.08
N PRO A 217 25.40 40.05 -0.73
CA PRO A 217 24.66 41.07 -0.01
C PRO A 217 25.10 42.48 -0.35
#